data_3d7f910dedc46aa0c45e2ebc75bd9c45
#
_entry.id   3d7f910dedc46aa0c45e2ebc75bd9c45
#
_cell.length_a   1.000
_cell.length_b   1.000
_cell.length_c   1.000
_cell.angle_alpha   90.00
_cell.angle_beta   90.00
_cell.angle_gamma   90.00
#
_symmetry.space_group_name_H-M   'P 1'
#
loop_
_entity.id
_entity.type
_entity.pdbx_description
1 polymer ?
#
loop_
_entity_poly.entity_id
_entity_poly.type
_entity_poly.pdbx_seq_one_letter_code
_entity_poly.pdbx_strand_id
1 'polypeptide(L)'
;MQCFPRKWELNTNTVAGAGLAFMPETQYDDRHMKRQPTRSKAVTHERIVDAAARAIRRSGYAGTGVADIMKDAGLTHGGFYAHFPSREAMLAEAADRAGAAAVATSASIIAAAPPEKSLQYLLRAYLSKEHVADVENGCATAALCSEMPRQAPEVRRSATRRIKEMIDLVARQLPDWGKPRAHEQALVTVATMVGALVLARAVDDGRLSDALRKAALNHLSPSTD
;
A
#
# COMPACT_ATOMS: atom_id res chain seq x y z
N MET A 1 48.67 -19.50 13.00
CA MET A 1 50.12 -19.63 12.72
C MET A 1 50.51 -18.56 11.74
N GLN A 2 51.28 -17.61 12.26
CA GLN A 2 52.19 -16.70 11.58
C GLN A 2 51.58 -15.66 10.60
N CYS A 3 51.90 -14.44 10.64
CA CYS A 3 52.73 -13.52 11.46
C CYS A 3 52.75 -12.21 10.66
N PHE A 4 52.58 -11.11 11.34
CA PHE A 4 52.94 -9.75 10.89
C PHE A 4 54.45 -9.65 10.57
N PRO A 5 54.93 -8.65 9.81
CA PRO A 5 55.42 -7.49 10.56
C PRO A 5 55.15 -6.10 9.90
N ARG A 6 55.22 -5.16 10.87
CA ARG A 6 55.32 -3.70 10.69
C ARG A 6 56.63 -3.28 10.03
N LYS A 7 56.65 -2.15 9.36
CA LYS A 7 57.72 -1.14 9.48
C LYS A 7 57.25 0.20 8.91
N TRP A 8 57.34 1.20 9.75
CA TRP A 8 57.29 2.61 9.36
C TRP A 8 58.64 3.18 9.78
N GLU A 9 59.36 3.80 8.86
CA GLU A 9 60.60 4.54 9.13
C GLU A 9 60.38 6.02 8.84
N LEU A 10 60.63 6.79 9.90
CA LEU A 10 60.79 8.24 9.85
C LEU A 10 62.11 8.59 9.13
N ASN A 11 62.05 9.52 8.21
CA ASN A 11 63.23 10.21 7.76
C ASN A 11 63.06 11.73 7.96
N THR A 12 63.78 12.22 8.91
CA THR A 12 64.02 13.64 9.19
C THR A 12 65.17 14.10 8.28
N ASN A 13 64.95 15.15 7.50
CA ASN A 13 66.05 16.06 7.17
C ASN A 13 65.51 17.50 6.94
N THR A 14 66.09 18.33 7.69
CA THR A 14 66.06 19.78 7.80
C THR A 14 66.60 20.45 6.52
N VAL A 15 66.12 21.64 6.12
CA VAL A 15 66.82 22.91 6.07
C VAL A 15 66.04 23.97 5.24
N ALA A 16 65.74 25.06 5.91
CA ALA A 16 65.81 26.50 5.59
C ALA A 16 65.23 27.07 4.27
N GLY A 17 64.44 28.09 4.41
CA GLY A 17 64.54 29.31 3.61
C GLY A 17 63.26 29.83 2.98
N ALA A 18 62.72 30.84 3.59
CA ALA A 18 62.14 32.03 2.97
C ALA A 18 60.97 31.88 1.95
N GLY A 19 59.87 32.53 2.28
CA GLY A 19 58.88 32.95 1.27
C GLY A 19 57.46 32.97 1.84
N LEU A 20 57.05 34.05 2.49
CA LEU A 20 55.66 34.33 2.73
C LEU A 20 54.94 34.47 1.36
N ALA A 21 54.36 33.37 0.88
CA ALA A 21 53.42 33.41 -0.22
C ALA A 21 52.03 33.54 0.37
N PHE A 22 51.41 34.65 0.06
CA PHE A 22 50.01 34.99 0.26
C PHE A 22 49.14 33.87 -0.25
N MET A 23 48.47 33.15 0.63
CA MET A 23 47.44 32.20 0.26
C MET A 23 46.18 32.98 -0.14
N PRO A 24 45.64 32.75 -1.33
CA PRO A 24 44.36 33.32 -1.68
C PRO A 24 43.26 32.70 -0.79
N GLU A 25 42.37 33.53 -0.30
CA GLU A 25 41.13 33.14 0.35
C GLU A 25 40.47 32.04 -0.49
N THR A 26 40.38 30.86 0.04
CA THR A 26 39.53 29.82 -0.51
C THR A 26 38.11 30.36 -0.47
N GLN A 27 37.63 30.85 -1.61
CA GLN A 27 36.19 31.04 -1.82
C GLN A 27 35.54 29.70 -1.48
N TYR A 28 34.84 29.69 -0.35
CA TYR A 28 33.93 28.63 0.04
C TYR A 28 32.84 28.61 -1.01
N ASP A 29 32.92 27.62 -1.93
CA ASP A 29 31.95 27.43 -2.97
C ASP A 29 30.65 26.93 -2.35
N ASP A 30 29.73 27.87 -2.09
CA ASP A 30 28.40 27.69 -1.49
C ASP A 30 27.44 26.93 -2.45
N ARG A 31 28.00 26.21 -3.46
CA ARG A 31 27.26 25.43 -4.45
C ARG A 31 26.99 23.99 -4.05
N HIS A 32 27.43 23.52 -2.90
CA HIS A 32 27.10 22.21 -2.38
C HIS A 32 26.05 22.33 -1.27
N MET A 33 24.81 22.23 -1.64
CA MET A 33 23.63 21.65 -0.98
C MET A 33 22.32 22.37 -1.29
N LYS A 34 22.04 22.64 -2.53
CA LYS A 34 20.62 22.67 -2.94
C LYS A 34 20.16 21.24 -3.16
N ARG A 35 20.02 20.45 -2.09
CA ARG A 35 19.18 19.25 -2.06
C ARG A 35 17.80 19.68 -2.55
N GLN A 36 17.34 19.06 -3.64
CA GLN A 36 16.03 19.35 -4.24
C GLN A 36 14.93 19.17 -3.17
N PRO A 37 14.36 20.25 -2.58
CA PRO A 37 13.41 20.13 -1.47
C PRO A 37 12.11 19.46 -1.89
N THR A 38 11.77 19.50 -3.18
CA THR A 38 10.57 18.91 -3.78
C THR A 38 10.57 17.39 -3.78
N ARG A 39 11.68 16.74 -4.14
CA ARG A 39 11.76 15.26 -4.18
C ARG A 39 11.69 14.65 -2.78
N SER A 40 12.35 15.27 -1.81
CA SER A 40 12.29 14.82 -0.41
C SER A 40 10.88 14.96 0.18
N LYS A 41 10.17 16.06 -0.12
CA LYS A 41 8.80 16.29 0.35
C LYS A 41 7.81 15.29 -0.25
N ALA A 42 7.92 15.01 -1.55
CA ALA A 42 7.07 14.01 -2.21
C ALA A 42 7.28 12.60 -1.63
N VAL A 43 8.53 12.17 -1.45
CA VAL A 43 8.83 10.86 -0.84
C VAL A 43 8.28 10.76 0.58
N THR A 44 8.37 11.84 1.36
CA THR A 44 7.81 11.89 2.71
C THR A 44 6.29 11.80 2.69
N HIS A 45 5.63 12.53 1.78
CA HIS A 45 4.19 12.47 1.58
C HIS A 45 3.71 11.05 1.27
N GLU A 46 4.36 10.36 0.30
CA GLU A 46 4.06 8.98 -0.05
C GLU A 46 4.19 8.02 1.15
N ARG A 47 5.23 8.19 1.98
CA ARG A 47 5.40 7.38 3.21
C ARG A 47 4.26 7.57 4.19
N ILE A 48 3.75 8.79 4.35
CA ILE A 48 2.60 9.07 5.22
C ILE A 48 1.35 8.40 4.64
N VAL A 49 1.11 8.52 3.33
CA VAL A 49 -0.03 7.87 2.66
C VAL A 49 0.02 6.36 2.81
N ASP A 50 1.19 5.73 2.65
CA ASP A 50 1.35 4.29 2.80
C ASP A 50 1.13 3.83 4.26
N ALA A 51 1.63 4.57 5.24
CA ALA A 51 1.37 4.30 6.65
C ALA A 51 -0.12 4.44 6.98
N ALA A 52 -0.76 5.52 6.51
CA ALA A 52 -2.19 5.75 6.67
C ALA A 52 -3.03 4.66 6.00
N ALA A 53 -2.67 4.21 4.81
CA ALA A 53 -3.37 3.15 4.09
C ALA A 53 -3.35 1.80 4.83
N ARG A 54 -2.25 1.47 5.50
CA ARG A 54 -2.19 0.28 6.38
C ARG A 54 -2.99 0.48 7.65
N ALA A 55 -2.82 1.63 8.29
CA ALA A 55 -3.48 1.96 9.56
C ALA A 55 -5.00 1.92 9.45
N ILE A 56 -5.60 2.52 8.40
CA ILE A 56 -7.06 2.49 8.21
C ILE A 56 -7.58 1.06 7.97
N ARG A 57 -6.85 0.21 7.26
CA ARG A 57 -7.25 -1.20 7.09
C ARG A 57 -7.18 -1.99 8.38
N ARG A 58 -6.17 -1.75 9.22
CA ARG A 58 -5.99 -2.41 10.51
C ARG A 58 -7.01 -1.97 11.55
N SER A 59 -7.26 -0.68 11.66
CA SER A 59 -7.96 -0.07 12.80
C SER A 59 -9.22 0.72 12.42
N GLY A 60 -9.60 0.74 11.16
CA GLY A 60 -10.70 1.57 10.65
C GLY A 60 -10.38 3.06 10.62
N TYR A 61 -11.27 3.86 10.07
CA TYR A 61 -11.10 5.32 10.00
C TYR A 61 -11.16 5.97 11.39
N ALA A 62 -12.07 5.50 12.25
CA ALA A 62 -12.24 6.04 13.60
C ALA A 62 -11.07 5.69 14.53
N GLY A 63 -10.52 4.48 14.38
CA GLY A 63 -9.42 3.99 15.20
C GLY A 63 -8.04 4.51 14.79
N THR A 64 -7.95 5.38 13.77
CA THR A 64 -6.67 5.81 13.20
C THR A 64 -6.42 7.29 13.49
N GLY A 65 -5.45 7.60 14.37
CA GLY A 65 -5.03 8.95 14.74
C GLY A 65 -3.90 9.48 13.85
N VAL A 66 -3.87 10.82 13.61
CA VAL A 66 -2.78 11.46 12.85
C VAL A 66 -1.42 11.23 13.52
N ALA A 67 -1.36 11.29 14.86
CA ALA A 67 -0.12 11.08 15.61
C ALA A 67 0.48 9.68 15.38
N ASP A 68 -0.38 8.65 15.37
CA ASP A 68 0.04 7.26 15.16
C ASP A 68 0.52 7.05 13.72
N ILE A 69 -0.20 7.60 12.73
CA ILE A 69 0.22 7.55 11.32
C ILE A 69 1.58 8.21 11.13
N MET A 70 1.78 9.41 11.69
CA MET A 70 3.06 10.12 11.57
C MET A 70 4.19 9.33 12.23
N LYS A 71 3.94 8.74 13.40
CA LYS A 71 4.89 7.85 14.08
C LYS A 71 5.24 6.62 13.23
N ASP A 72 4.23 5.95 12.66
CA ASP A 72 4.43 4.79 11.78
C ASP A 72 5.19 5.16 10.49
N ALA A 73 5.03 6.40 10.02
CA ALA A 73 5.83 6.96 8.93
C ALA A 73 7.24 7.41 9.35
N GLY A 74 7.63 7.27 10.64
CA GLY A 74 8.93 7.72 11.17
C GLY A 74 9.08 9.23 11.22
N LEU A 75 7.99 9.96 11.50
CA LEU A 75 7.90 11.42 11.48
C LEU A 75 7.30 11.95 12.79
N THR A 76 7.52 13.26 13.05
CA THR A 76 6.87 13.95 14.16
C THR A 76 5.47 14.40 13.77
N HIS A 77 4.54 14.45 14.74
CA HIS A 77 3.17 14.94 14.53
C HIS A 77 3.14 16.35 13.92
N GLY A 78 4.04 17.25 14.34
CA GLY A 78 4.08 18.63 13.85
C GLY A 78 4.34 18.77 12.34
N GLY A 79 4.92 17.75 11.71
CA GLY A 79 5.16 17.74 10.26
C GLY A 79 3.91 17.48 9.41
N PHE A 80 2.79 17.08 10.00
CA PHE A 80 1.57 16.69 9.28
C PHE A 80 1.05 17.78 8.33
N TYR A 81 0.85 18.99 8.85
CA TYR A 81 0.27 20.10 8.09
C TYR A 81 1.16 20.64 6.96
N ALA A 82 2.44 20.23 6.92
CA ALA A 82 3.30 20.50 5.76
C ALA A 82 2.95 19.61 4.55
N HIS A 83 2.24 18.52 4.77
CA HIS A 83 1.89 17.52 3.75
C HIS A 83 0.40 17.47 3.42
N PHE A 84 -0.49 17.69 4.39
CA PHE A 84 -1.94 17.59 4.21
C PHE A 84 -2.66 18.79 4.81
N PRO A 85 -3.66 19.35 4.10
CA PRO A 85 -4.45 20.47 4.63
C PRO A 85 -5.40 20.01 5.75
N SER A 86 -5.79 18.73 5.77
CA SER A 86 -6.67 18.17 6.78
C SER A 86 -6.48 16.65 6.94
N ARG A 87 -7.01 16.10 8.02
CA ARG A 87 -7.08 14.64 8.23
C ARG A 87 -7.88 13.96 7.14
N GLU A 88 -8.99 14.54 6.72
CA GLU A 88 -9.89 14.03 5.68
C GLU A 88 -9.18 13.95 4.33
N ALA A 89 -8.35 14.94 3.98
CA ALA A 89 -7.54 14.91 2.76
C ALA A 89 -6.53 13.73 2.78
N MET A 90 -5.84 13.53 3.90
CA MET A 90 -4.96 12.37 4.07
C MET A 90 -5.73 11.05 3.98
N LEU A 91 -6.90 10.94 4.63
CA LEU A 91 -7.72 9.74 4.59
C LEU A 91 -8.27 9.43 3.20
N ALA A 92 -8.55 10.46 2.39
CA ALA A 92 -8.97 10.28 1.00
C ALA A 92 -7.84 9.67 0.15
N GLU A 93 -6.61 10.16 0.30
CA GLU A 93 -5.44 9.60 -0.37
C GLU A 93 -5.10 8.19 0.15
N ALA A 94 -5.21 7.96 1.46
CA ALA A 94 -5.01 6.64 2.06
C ALA A 94 -6.03 5.61 1.57
N ALA A 95 -7.32 6.00 1.47
CA ALA A 95 -8.38 5.14 0.93
C ALA A 95 -8.13 4.81 -0.54
N ASP A 96 -7.70 5.79 -1.34
CA ASP A 96 -7.32 5.58 -2.73
C ASP A 96 -6.15 4.61 -2.87
N ARG A 97 -5.07 4.83 -2.10
CA ARG A 97 -3.88 3.98 -2.07
C ARG A 97 -4.22 2.55 -1.66
N ALA A 98 -5.00 2.38 -0.58
CA ALA A 98 -5.41 1.07 -0.10
C ALA A 98 -6.25 0.31 -1.13
N GLY A 99 -7.19 0.99 -1.79
CA GLY A 99 -8.01 0.42 -2.85
C GLY A 99 -7.20 0.11 -4.11
N ALA A 100 -6.31 1.01 -4.53
CA ALA A 100 -5.43 0.80 -5.69
C ALA A 100 -4.52 -0.42 -5.49
N ALA A 101 -3.95 -0.59 -4.30
CA ALA A 101 -3.14 -1.76 -3.97
C ALA A 101 -3.92 -3.07 -4.08
N ALA A 102 -5.18 -3.11 -3.58
CA ALA A 102 -6.04 -4.28 -3.69
C ALA A 102 -6.38 -4.63 -5.17
N VAL A 103 -6.69 -3.62 -6.00
CA VAL A 103 -6.93 -3.81 -7.44
C VAL A 103 -5.65 -4.30 -8.14
N ALA A 104 -4.51 -3.71 -7.85
CA ALA A 104 -3.23 -4.10 -8.45
C ALA A 104 -2.84 -5.54 -8.09
N THR A 105 -3.00 -5.95 -6.83
CA THR A 105 -2.77 -7.34 -6.40
C THR A 105 -3.69 -8.29 -7.16
N SER A 106 -4.98 -7.97 -7.27
CA SER A 106 -5.96 -8.79 -8.01
C SER A 106 -5.60 -8.88 -9.49
N ALA A 107 -5.19 -7.77 -10.11
CA ALA A 107 -4.73 -7.75 -11.51
C ALA A 107 -3.47 -8.59 -11.73
N SER A 108 -2.52 -8.57 -10.78
CA SER A 108 -1.30 -9.39 -10.84
C SER A 108 -1.61 -10.88 -10.76
N ILE A 109 -2.57 -11.28 -9.91
CA ILE A 109 -3.04 -12.69 -9.82
C ILE A 109 -3.66 -13.14 -11.14
N ILE A 110 -4.52 -12.31 -11.71
CA ILE A 110 -5.16 -12.57 -13.01
C ILE A 110 -4.11 -12.71 -14.12
N ALA A 111 -3.14 -11.79 -14.18
CA ALA A 111 -2.10 -11.78 -15.22
C ALA A 111 -1.15 -13.00 -15.12
N ALA A 112 -0.97 -13.56 -13.93
CA ALA A 112 -0.13 -14.74 -13.69
C ALA A 112 -0.87 -16.07 -13.95
N ALA A 113 -2.19 -16.05 -14.09
CA ALA A 113 -3.03 -17.23 -14.29
C ALA A 113 -3.21 -17.56 -15.78
N PRO A 114 -3.46 -18.84 -16.14
CA PRO A 114 -3.97 -19.18 -17.46
C PRO A 114 -5.27 -18.40 -17.76
N PRO A 115 -5.45 -17.84 -18.97
CA PRO A 115 -6.58 -16.96 -19.29
C PRO A 115 -7.94 -17.56 -18.93
N GLU A 116 -8.15 -18.84 -19.22
CA GLU A 116 -9.41 -19.56 -18.97
C GLU A 116 -9.67 -19.84 -17.49
N LYS A 117 -8.67 -19.65 -16.61
CA LYS A 117 -8.73 -19.87 -15.16
C LYS A 117 -8.53 -18.62 -14.33
N SER A 118 -8.37 -17.46 -14.98
CA SER A 118 -8.02 -16.19 -14.31
C SER A 118 -8.96 -15.84 -13.16
N LEU A 119 -10.28 -15.94 -13.40
CA LEU A 119 -11.28 -15.70 -12.36
C LEU A 119 -11.16 -16.70 -11.21
N GLN A 120 -10.95 -17.98 -11.50
CA GLN A 120 -10.83 -19.02 -10.48
C GLN A 120 -9.59 -18.76 -9.59
N TYR A 121 -8.46 -18.37 -10.18
CA TYR A 121 -7.25 -18.03 -9.43
C TYR A 121 -7.46 -16.81 -8.55
N LEU A 122 -8.12 -15.76 -9.08
CA LEU A 122 -8.49 -14.60 -8.29
C LEU A 122 -9.38 -14.97 -7.11
N LEU A 123 -10.45 -15.74 -7.34
CA LEU A 123 -11.40 -16.14 -6.29
C LEU A 123 -10.70 -16.96 -5.19
N ARG A 124 -9.84 -17.91 -5.56
CA ARG A 124 -9.08 -18.73 -4.60
C ARG A 124 -8.13 -17.89 -3.76
N ALA A 125 -7.40 -16.97 -4.37
CA ALA A 125 -6.50 -16.07 -3.66
C ALA A 125 -7.27 -15.10 -2.76
N TYR A 126 -8.35 -14.53 -3.26
CA TYR A 126 -9.16 -13.57 -2.51
C TYR A 126 -9.85 -14.21 -1.29
N LEU A 127 -10.34 -15.45 -1.42
CA LEU A 127 -11.01 -16.19 -0.36
C LEU A 127 -10.06 -17.15 0.39
N SER A 128 -8.75 -16.92 0.34
CA SER A 128 -7.75 -17.72 1.04
C SER A 128 -7.69 -17.42 2.55
N LYS A 129 -7.11 -18.33 3.33
CA LYS A 129 -6.86 -18.13 4.76
C LYS A 129 -5.87 -16.99 5.01
N GLU A 130 -4.88 -16.90 4.16
CA GLU A 130 -3.83 -15.88 4.19
C GLU A 130 -4.44 -14.49 4.04
N HIS A 131 -5.39 -14.31 3.10
CA HIS A 131 -6.08 -13.04 2.92
C HIS A 131 -7.04 -12.70 4.08
N VAL A 132 -7.64 -13.70 4.74
CA VAL A 132 -8.40 -13.46 5.98
C VAL A 132 -7.49 -12.89 7.07
N ALA A 133 -6.30 -13.47 7.25
CA ALA A 133 -5.35 -13.08 8.29
C ALA A 133 -4.65 -11.74 8.01
N ASP A 134 -4.36 -11.45 6.74
CA ASP A 134 -3.65 -10.22 6.35
C ASP A 134 -4.64 -9.05 6.11
N VAL A 135 -5.07 -8.42 7.19
CA VAL A 135 -5.99 -7.27 7.12
C VAL A 135 -5.29 -6.04 6.57
N GLU A 136 -4.05 -5.78 6.99
CA GLU A 136 -3.30 -4.55 6.68
C GLU A 136 -2.96 -4.40 5.19
N ASN A 137 -2.68 -5.51 4.50
CA ASN A 137 -2.35 -5.51 3.08
C ASN A 137 -3.49 -6.04 2.21
N GLY A 138 -4.58 -6.52 2.83
CA GLY A 138 -5.73 -7.07 2.15
C GLY A 138 -6.67 -6.05 1.53
N CYS A 139 -7.88 -6.52 1.20
CA CYS A 139 -8.90 -5.72 0.54
C CYS A 139 -9.41 -4.58 1.43
N ALA A 140 -9.21 -3.33 0.98
CA ALA A 140 -9.67 -2.14 1.66
C ALA A 140 -11.20 -2.07 1.76
N THR A 141 -11.92 -2.54 0.74
CA THR A 141 -13.40 -2.60 0.75
C THR A 141 -13.89 -3.53 1.86
N ALA A 142 -13.31 -4.73 1.99
CA ALA A 142 -13.70 -5.64 3.06
C ALA A 142 -13.37 -5.13 4.46
N ALA A 143 -12.32 -4.32 4.62
CA ALA A 143 -11.95 -3.75 5.90
C ALA A 143 -12.80 -2.54 6.30
N LEU A 144 -13.26 -1.74 5.34
CA LEU A 144 -13.70 -0.36 5.57
C LEU A 144 -15.12 -0.03 5.09
N CYS A 145 -15.78 -0.89 4.28
CA CYS A 145 -17.04 -0.51 3.63
C CYS A 145 -18.18 -0.19 4.64
N SER A 146 -18.20 -0.81 5.81
CA SER A 146 -19.19 -0.54 6.85
C SER A 146 -19.05 0.86 7.49
N GLU A 147 -17.84 1.44 7.45
CA GLU A 147 -17.59 2.79 7.95
C GLU A 147 -17.77 3.87 6.87
N MET A 148 -17.73 3.48 5.60
CA MET A 148 -17.71 4.40 4.45
C MET A 148 -18.90 5.38 4.41
N PRO A 149 -20.15 5.01 4.75
CA PRO A 149 -21.26 5.96 4.75
C PRO A 149 -21.09 7.15 5.69
N ARG A 150 -20.23 7.01 6.70
CA ARG A 150 -19.95 8.06 7.71
C ARG A 150 -18.73 8.90 7.38
N GLN A 151 -18.04 8.61 6.27
CA GLN A 151 -16.86 9.35 5.88
C GLN A 151 -17.18 10.58 5.04
N ALA A 152 -16.25 11.53 5.01
CA ALA A 152 -16.31 12.72 4.15
C ALA A 152 -16.47 12.36 2.67
N PRO A 153 -17.12 13.24 1.86
CA PRO A 153 -17.43 12.93 0.45
C PRO A 153 -16.21 12.58 -0.39
N GLU A 154 -15.05 13.18 -0.15
CA GLU A 154 -13.80 12.91 -0.86
C GLU A 154 -13.28 11.49 -0.59
N VAL A 155 -13.37 11.00 0.66
CA VAL A 155 -13.00 9.63 1.04
C VAL A 155 -13.93 8.64 0.35
N ARG A 156 -15.24 8.92 0.36
CA ARG A 156 -16.24 8.08 -0.31
C ARG A 156 -16.04 8.02 -1.82
N ARG A 157 -15.69 9.16 -2.45
CA ARG A 157 -15.40 9.19 -3.89
C ARG A 157 -14.20 8.32 -4.25
N SER A 158 -13.13 8.40 -3.47
CA SER A 158 -11.93 7.56 -3.66
C SER A 158 -12.26 6.08 -3.57
N ALA A 159 -12.97 5.65 -2.53
CA ALA A 159 -13.38 4.27 -2.36
C ALA A 159 -14.31 3.78 -3.49
N THR A 160 -15.29 4.62 -3.88
CA THR A 160 -16.21 4.28 -4.99
C THR A 160 -15.47 4.02 -6.29
N ARG A 161 -14.45 4.84 -6.62
CA ARG A 161 -13.62 4.64 -7.81
C ARG A 161 -12.96 3.26 -7.78
N ARG A 162 -12.35 2.87 -6.67
CA ARG A 162 -11.64 1.60 -6.54
C ARG A 162 -12.57 0.38 -6.54
N ILE A 163 -13.76 0.52 -5.97
CA ILE A 163 -14.80 -0.52 -6.08
C ILE A 163 -15.22 -0.72 -7.55
N LYS A 164 -15.44 0.36 -8.32
CA LYS A 164 -15.74 0.26 -9.75
C LYS A 164 -14.62 -0.42 -10.52
N GLU A 165 -13.37 -0.05 -10.28
CA GLU A 165 -12.21 -0.70 -10.91
C GLU A 165 -12.13 -2.20 -10.61
N MET A 166 -12.45 -2.63 -9.38
CA MET A 166 -12.52 -4.05 -9.05
C MET A 166 -13.64 -4.78 -9.78
N ILE A 167 -14.83 -4.16 -9.89
CA ILE A 167 -15.96 -4.71 -10.63
C ILE A 167 -15.58 -4.86 -12.11
N ASP A 168 -14.98 -3.84 -12.72
CA ASP A 168 -14.54 -3.89 -14.11
C ASP A 168 -13.45 -4.95 -14.34
N LEU A 169 -12.52 -5.09 -13.38
CA LEU A 169 -11.48 -6.12 -13.44
C LEU A 169 -12.09 -7.54 -13.46
N VAL A 170 -13.08 -7.79 -12.60
CA VAL A 170 -13.80 -9.07 -12.55
C VAL A 170 -14.64 -9.27 -13.80
N ALA A 171 -15.37 -8.26 -14.26
CA ALA A 171 -16.22 -8.34 -15.44
C ALA A 171 -15.43 -8.77 -16.69
N ARG A 172 -14.20 -8.29 -16.85
CA ARG A 172 -13.30 -8.68 -17.95
C ARG A 172 -12.90 -10.14 -17.95
N GLN A 173 -13.06 -10.86 -16.83
CA GLN A 173 -12.77 -12.29 -16.73
C GLN A 173 -13.99 -13.18 -17.05
N LEU A 174 -15.16 -12.57 -17.31
CA LEU A 174 -16.39 -13.31 -17.59
C LEU A 174 -16.56 -13.55 -19.09
N PRO A 175 -17.11 -14.72 -19.50
CA PRO A 175 -17.27 -15.08 -20.93
C PRO A 175 -18.04 -14.06 -21.75
N ASP A 176 -19.02 -13.41 -21.12
CA ASP A 176 -19.89 -12.42 -21.77
C ASP A 176 -19.39 -10.97 -21.61
N TRP A 177 -18.08 -10.76 -21.45
CA TRP A 177 -17.50 -9.43 -21.37
C TRP A 177 -17.99 -8.52 -22.50
N GLY A 178 -18.39 -7.31 -22.14
CA GLY A 178 -19.00 -6.34 -23.08
C GLY A 178 -20.52 -6.40 -23.18
N LYS A 179 -21.19 -7.41 -22.58
CA LYS A 179 -22.63 -7.47 -22.47
C LYS A 179 -23.12 -7.07 -21.07
N PRO A 180 -24.37 -6.52 -20.95
CA PRO A 180 -24.92 -6.13 -19.63
C PRO A 180 -24.89 -7.26 -18.60
N ARG A 181 -25.13 -8.50 -19.00
CA ARG A 181 -25.12 -9.69 -18.13
C ARG A 181 -23.76 -9.91 -17.43
N ALA A 182 -22.65 -9.68 -18.13
CA ALA A 182 -21.33 -9.81 -17.52
C ALA A 182 -21.11 -8.78 -16.41
N HIS A 183 -21.59 -7.56 -16.61
CA HIS A 183 -21.52 -6.52 -15.59
C HIS A 183 -22.35 -6.88 -14.34
N GLU A 184 -23.60 -7.34 -14.51
CA GLU A 184 -24.44 -7.80 -13.40
C GLU A 184 -23.80 -8.96 -12.65
N GLN A 185 -23.25 -9.94 -13.36
CA GLN A 185 -22.55 -11.07 -12.77
C GLN A 185 -21.30 -10.60 -12.00
N ALA A 186 -20.55 -9.62 -12.50
CA ALA A 186 -19.40 -9.06 -11.81
C ALA A 186 -19.80 -8.35 -10.51
N LEU A 187 -20.92 -7.60 -10.51
CA LEU A 187 -21.48 -6.98 -9.31
C LEU A 187 -21.77 -8.04 -8.23
N VAL A 188 -22.46 -9.12 -8.60
CA VAL A 188 -22.77 -10.22 -7.69
C VAL A 188 -21.50 -10.91 -7.21
N THR A 189 -20.56 -11.19 -8.10
CA THR A 189 -19.27 -11.83 -7.76
C THR A 189 -18.51 -11.00 -6.75
N VAL A 190 -18.31 -9.71 -6.99
CA VAL A 190 -17.58 -8.82 -6.08
C VAL A 190 -18.31 -8.67 -4.74
N ALA A 191 -19.63 -8.52 -4.74
CA ALA A 191 -20.42 -8.45 -3.51
C ALA A 191 -20.27 -9.72 -2.65
N THR A 192 -20.35 -10.90 -3.29
CA THR A 192 -20.18 -12.19 -2.61
C THR A 192 -18.76 -12.38 -2.07
N MET A 193 -17.73 -12.07 -2.87
CA MET A 193 -16.33 -12.13 -2.44
C MET A 193 -16.09 -11.25 -1.20
N VAL A 194 -16.50 -9.99 -1.27
CA VAL A 194 -16.32 -9.02 -0.17
C VAL A 194 -17.11 -9.45 1.05
N GLY A 195 -18.38 -9.82 0.88
CA GLY A 195 -19.24 -10.28 1.97
C GLY A 195 -18.70 -11.51 2.69
N ALA A 196 -18.24 -12.51 1.93
CA ALA A 196 -17.65 -13.71 2.49
C ALA A 196 -16.37 -13.43 3.29
N LEU A 197 -15.49 -12.55 2.78
CA LEU A 197 -14.28 -12.14 3.49
C LEU A 197 -14.59 -11.35 4.77
N VAL A 198 -15.57 -10.45 4.72
CA VAL A 198 -16.02 -9.68 5.91
C VAL A 198 -16.56 -10.63 6.99
N LEU A 199 -17.45 -11.55 6.62
CA LEU A 199 -18.02 -12.51 7.56
C LEU A 199 -16.95 -13.46 8.11
N ALA A 200 -16.03 -13.95 7.27
CA ALA A 200 -14.95 -14.83 7.69
C ALA A 200 -13.99 -14.18 8.70
N ARG A 201 -13.83 -12.84 8.63
CA ARG A 201 -13.05 -12.05 9.59
C ARG A 201 -13.82 -11.71 10.87
N ALA A 202 -15.16 -11.64 10.78
CA ALA A 202 -16.00 -11.19 11.89
C ALA A 202 -16.30 -12.30 12.91
N VAL A 203 -16.21 -13.57 12.52
CA VAL A 203 -16.52 -14.71 13.40
C VAL A 203 -15.28 -15.12 14.20
N ASP A 204 -15.47 -15.54 15.43
CA ASP A 204 -14.45 -16.10 16.31
C ASP A 204 -14.33 -17.65 16.20
N ASP A 205 -15.14 -18.26 15.33
CA ASP A 205 -15.11 -19.68 15.00
C ASP A 205 -14.36 -19.93 13.67
N GLY A 206 -13.18 -20.54 13.76
CA GLY A 206 -12.37 -20.86 12.61
C GLY A 206 -13.02 -21.85 11.63
N ARG A 207 -13.90 -22.78 12.11
CA ARG A 207 -14.63 -23.71 11.24
C ARG A 207 -15.71 -22.97 10.45
N LEU A 208 -16.43 -22.05 11.09
CA LEU A 208 -17.42 -21.22 10.40
C LEU A 208 -16.75 -20.28 9.40
N SER A 209 -15.62 -19.64 9.77
CA SER A 209 -14.82 -18.83 8.85
C SER A 209 -14.41 -19.61 7.59
N ASP A 210 -13.91 -20.82 7.76
CA ASP A 210 -13.56 -21.73 6.65
C ASP A 210 -14.77 -22.11 5.80
N ALA A 211 -15.92 -22.41 6.44
CA ALA A 211 -17.14 -22.78 5.73
C ALA A 211 -17.68 -21.64 4.87
N LEU A 212 -17.70 -20.41 5.39
CA LEU A 212 -18.14 -19.21 4.66
C LEU A 212 -17.31 -19.00 3.39
N ARG A 213 -15.98 -19.06 3.50
CA ARG A 213 -15.09 -18.89 2.36
C ARG A 213 -15.25 -19.99 1.32
N LYS A 214 -15.32 -21.25 1.75
CA LYS A 214 -15.49 -22.41 0.86
C LYS A 214 -16.83 -22.37 0.15
N ALA A 215 -17.92 -22.04 0.85
CA ALA A 215 -19.25 -21.93 0.24
C ALA A 215 -19.30 -20.84 -0.83
N ALA A 216 -18.73 -19.66 -0.55
CA ALA A 216 -18.64 -18.57 -1.52
C ALA A 216 -17.78 -18.98 -2.73
N LEU A 217 -16.62 -19.61 -2.51
CA LEU A 217 -15.74 -20.08 -3.57
C LEU A 217 -16.44 -21.10 -4.48
N ASN A 218 -17.13 -22.10 -3.90
CA ASN A 218 -17.86 -23.09 -4.65
C ASN A 218 -19.01 -22.48 -5.48
N HIS A 219 -19.73 -21.53 -4.89
CA HIS A 219 -20.83 -20.83 -5.58
C HIS A 219 -20.34 -19.99 -6.77
N LEU A 220 -19.20 -19.32 -6.62
CA LEU A 220 -18.63 -18.42 -7.63
C LEU A 220 -17.76 -19.14 -8.67
N SER A 221 -17.32 -20.36 -8.38
CA SER A 221 -16.57 -21.16 -9.36
C SER A 221 -17.50 -21.69 -10.44
N PRO A 222 -17.14 -21.58 -11.74
CA PRO A 222 -17.91 -22.22 -12.79
C PRO A 222 -18.09 -23.71 -12.50
N SER A 223 -19.30 -24.22 -12.64
CA SER A 223 -19.54 -25.67 -12.62
C SER A 223 -18.72 -26.30 -13.74
N THR A 224 -17.81 -27.19 -13.39
CA THR A 224 -17.16 -28.10 -14.35
C THR A 224 -18.17 -29.18 -14.66
N ASP A 225 -19.08 -28.91 -15.61
CA ASP A 225 -19.81 -29.96 -16.30
C ASP A 225 -18.96 -30.47 -17.45
#